data_62b76e2c7e84a2b90819a5d1ff601a07
#
_entry.id   62b76e2c7e84a2b90819a5d1ff601a07
#
_cell.length_a   1.000
_cell.length_b   1.000
_cell.length_c   1.000
_cell.angle_alpha   90.00
_cell.angle_beta   90.00
_cell.angle_gamma   90.00
#
_symmetry.space_group_name_H-M   'P 1'
#
loop_
_entity.id
_entity.type
_entity.pdbx_description
1 polymer ?
#
loop_
_entity_poly.entity_id
_entity_poly.type
_entity_poly.pdbx_seq_one_letter_code
_entity_poly.pdbx_strand_id
1 'polypeptide(L)'
;VRTDGGDYAAILSVEGELTSFAFDADGDLWLTVVTPSGGALCRARHDSWGTSVEQVVTQIDGAPLGVLSAVETGPDGKVYFAVSTEAAAKNGLESALRTELIAHTGTGCVYVYDPSARTVEQVLGGVAGAAGLALSEDDRTLYVSDLGNRCIWSVDADARELTAGGKNCGSFVSGLPGY
;
A
#
# COMPACT_ATOMS: atom_id res chain seq x y z
N VAL A 1 -13.52 15.92 8.92
CA VAL A 1 -13.53 15.97 10.40
C VAL A 1 -13.29 17.40 10.82
N ARG A 2 -14.22 18.01 11.56
CA ARG A 2 -13.99 19.33 12.16
C ARG A 2 -13.08 19.16 13.37
N THR A 3 -12.05 19.97 13.45
CA THR A 3 -11.10 19.96 14.57
C THR A 3 -11.64 20.70 15.83
N ASP A 4 -12.84 21.27 15.73
CA ASP A 4 -13.53 22.03 16.79
C ASP A 4 -14.49 21.17 17.63
N GLY A 5 -14.43 19.85 17.53
CA GLY A 5 -15.30 18.92 18.27
C GLY A 5 -16.71 18.78 17.70
N GLY A 6 -16.89 19.16 16.43
CA GLY A 6 -18.18 18.96 15.73
C GLY A 6 -18.49 17.51 15.40
N ASP A 7 -19.70 17.28 14.88
CA ASP A 7 -20.20 15.95 14.52
C ASP A 7 -19.28 15.23 13.54
N TYR A 8 -19.12 13.92 13.70
CA TYR A 8 -18.43 13.05 12.75
C TYR A 8 -19.46 12.35 11.85
N ALA A 9 -19.04 12.06 10.62
CA ALA A 9 -19.83 11.31 9.65
C ALA A 9 -18.95 10.38 8.84
N ALA A 10 -19.48 9.21 8.46
CA ALA A 10 -18.85 8.37 7.46
C ALA A 10 -18.97 9.08 6.10
N ILE A 11 -17.84 9.26 5.41
CA ILE A 11 -17.80 9.93 4.10
C ILE A 11 -17.97 8.94 2.95
N LEU A 12 -17.59 7.66 3.16
CA LEU A 12 -17.77 6.58 2.21
C LEU A 12 -17.81 5.22 2.92
N SER A 13 -18.30 4.21 2.21
CA SER A 13 -18.23 2.81 2.62
C SER A 13 -17.70 1.98 1.46
N VAL A 14 -16.97 0.91 1.76
CA VAL A 14 -16.46 -0.05 0.79
C VAL A 14 -16.90 -1.46 1.18
N GLU A 15 -17.01 -2.34 0.19
CA GLU A 15 -17.19 -3.77 0.45
C GLU A 15 -15.81 -4.41 0.67
N GLY A 16 -15.57 -4.90 1.90
CA GLY A 16 -14.29 -5.46 2.32
C GLY A 16 -13.65 -4.71 3.49
N GLU A 17 -12.40 -5.04 3.79
CA GLU A 17 -11.61 -4.42 4.83
C GLU A 17 -10.80 -3.26 4.25
N LEU A 18 -11.08 -2.03 4.69
CA LEU A 18 -10.32 -0.83 4.36
C LEU A 18 -9.03 -0.84 5.20
N THR A 19 -7.88 -0.95 4.54
CA THR A 19 -6.58 -1.07 5.23
C THR A 19 -5.80 0.23 5.27
N SER A 20 -5.93 1.10 4.26
CA SER A 20 -5.26 2.39 4.22
C SER A 20 -5.96 3.36 3.27
N PHE A 21 -5.65 4.66 3.42
CA PHE A 21 -6.09 5.69 2.48
C PHE A 21 -5.07 6.84 2.42
N ALA A 22 -5.07 7.55 1.29
CA ALA A 22 -4.30 8.77 1.05
C ALA A 22 -5.09 9.71 0.13
N PHE A 23 -4.89 11.02 0.27
CA PHE A 23 -5.43 12.01 -0.65
C PHE A 23 -4.38 12.41 -1.67
N ASP A 24 -4.77 12.54 -2.93
CA ASP A 24 -3.92 13.14 -3.94
C ASP A 24 -4.07 14.68 -3.99
N ALA A 25 -3.29 15.32 -4.86
CA ALA A 25 -3.28 16.78 -5.00
C ALA A 25 -4.62 17.35 -5.52
N ASP A 26 -5.43 16.54 -6.20
CA ASP A 26 -6.76 16.90 -6.70
C ASP A 26 -7.85 16.71 -5.62
N GLY A 27 -7.48 16.16 -4.47
CA GLY A 27 -8.38 15.84 -3.36
C GLY A 27 -9.15 14.54 -3.55
N ASP A 28 -8.81 13.73 -4.53
CA ASP A 28 -9.36 12.39 -4.67
C ASP A 28 -8.76 11.46 -3.60
N LEU A 29 -9.55 10.50 -3.17
CA LEU A 29 -9.18 9.57 -2.13
C LEU A 29 -8.77 8.24 -2.73
N TRP A 30 -7.53 7.85 -2.52
CA TRP A 30 -7.01 6.53 -2.86
C TRP A 30 -7.11 5.60 -1.67
N LEU A 31 -7.55 4.37 -1.91
CA LEU A 31 -7.90 3.40 -0.87
C LEU A 31 -7.28 2.04 -1.18
N THR A 32 -6.81 1.35 -0.15
CA THR A 32 -6.52 -0.07 -0.24
C THR A 32 -7.61 -0.87 0.46
N VAL A 33 -8.21 -1.78 -0.28
CA VAL A 33 -9.34 -2.61 0.18
C VAL A 33 -8.97 -4.08 0.01
N VAL A 34 -9.28 -4.90 1.00
CA VAL A 34 -9.03 -6.34 0.97
C VAL A 34 -10.34 -7.10 1.13
N THR A 35 -10.54 -8.06 0.25
CA THR A 35 -11.67 -9.00 0.29
C THR A 35 -11.14 -10.44 0.35
N PRO A 36 -12.00 -11.44 0.64
CA PRO A 36 -11.58 -12.85 0.58
C PRO A 36 -11.07 -13.30 -0.80
N SER A 37 -11.45 -12.60 -1.87
CA SER A 37 -11.03 -12.91 -3.25
C SER A 37 -9.70 -12.23 -3.64
N GLY A 38 -9.25 -11.23 -2.91
CA GLY A 38 -8.02 -10.49 -3.18
C GLY A 38 -8.12 -9.03 -2.78
N GLY A 39 -7.04 -8.31 -3.01
CA GLY A 39 -6.96 -6.89 -2.74
C GLY A 39 -7.30 -6.02 -3.94
N ALA A 40 -7.61 -4.75 -3.68
CA ALA A 40 -7.84 -3.74 -4.70
C ALA A 40 -7.27 -2.38 -4.28
N LEU A 41 -6.59 -1.72 -5.20
CA LEU A 41 -6.37 -0.27 -5.15
C LEU A 41 -7.61 0.40 -5.73
N CYS A 42 -8.24 1.26 -4.95
CA CYS A 42 -9.47 1.93 -5.30
C CYS A 42 -9.30 3.45 -5.29
N ARG A 43 -10.17 4.15 -6.02
CA ARG A 43 -10.26 5.62 -6.05
C ARG A 43 -11.68 6.07 -5.79
N ALA A 44 -11.85 7.05 -4.92
CA ALA A 44 -13.09 7.80 -4.75
C ALA A 44 -12.82 9.26 -5.12
N ARG A 45 -13.51 9.77 -6.15
CA ARG A 45 -13.31 11.12 -6.64
C ARG A 45 -13.86 12.17 -5.68
N HIS A 46 -13.15 13.27 -5.55
CA HIS A 46 -13.51 14.38 -4.67
C HIS A 46 -14.95 14.90 -4.90
N ASP A 47 -15.39 14.97 -6.15
CA ASP A 47 -16.71 15.47 -6.53
C ASP A 47 -17.85 14.47 -6.27
N SER A 48 -17.52 13.21 -5.96
CA SER A 48 -18.49 12.12 -5.83
C SER A 48 -18.27 11.23 -4.60
N TRP A 49 -17.63 11.75 -3.56
CA TRP A 49 -17.44 11.01 -2.31
C TRP A 49 -18.77 10.48 -1.75
N GLY A 50 -18.75 9.22 -1.35
CA GLY A 50 -19.91 8.52 -0.81
C GLY A 50 -20.87 7.96 -1.85
N THR A 51 -20.69 8.25 -3.15
CA THR A 51 -21.57 7.75 -4.21
C THR A 51 -20.96 6.63 -5.04
N SER A 52 -19.63 6.66 -5.25
CA SER A 52 -18.94 5.62 -6.01
C SER A 52 -17.48 5.48 -5.59
N VAL A 53 -17.01 4.24 -5.53
CA VAL A 53 -15.60 3.88 -5.37
C VAL A 53 -15.23 3.01 -6.56
N GLU A 54 -14.26 3.47 -7.35
CA GLU A 54 -13.75 2.76 -8.51
C GLU A 54 -12.63 1.81 -8.08
N GLN A 55 -12.68 0.55 -8.50
CA GLN A 55 -11.54 -0.36 -8.39
C GLN A 55 -10.60 -0.10 -9.58
N VAL A 56 -9.39 0.37 -9.27
CA VAL A 56 -8.41 0.79 -10.29
C VAL A 56 -7.43 -0.33 -10.63
N VAL A 57 -6.89 -1.00 -9.61
CA VAL A 57 -5.98 -2.14 -9.77
C VAL A 57 -6.44 -3.28 -8.88
N THR A 58 -6.74 -4.42 -9.48
CA THR A 58 -7.17 -5.65 -8.76
C THR A 58 -6.26 -6.84 -9.04
N GLN A 59 -5.41 -6.72 -10.07
CA GLN A 59 -4.50 -7.78 -10.50
C GLN A 59 -3.25 -7.20 -11.14
N ILE A 60 -2.17 -7.96 -11.13
CA ILE A 60 -0.91 -7.67 -11.83
C ILE A 60 -0.55 -8.92 -12.61
N ASP A 61 -0.29 -8.78 -13.93
CA ASP A 61 0.05 -9.88 -14.85
C ASP A 61 -0.97 -11.04 -14.81
N GLY A 62 -2.26 -10.71 -14.58
CA GLY A 62 -3.35 -11.69 -14.50
C GLY A 62 -3.47 -12.38 -13.14
N ALA A 63 -2.58 -12.14 -12.19
CA ALA A 63 -2.69 -12.63 -10.83
C ALA A 63 -3.43 -11.64 -9.93
N PRO A 64 -4.43 -12.05 -9.15
CA PRO A 64 -5.10 -11.18 -8.18
C PRO A 64 -4.09 -10.63 -7.16
N LEU A 65 -4.31 -9.38 -6.75
CA LEU A 65 -3.54 -8.80 -5.64
C LEU A 65 -3.84 -9.56 -4.33
N GLY A 66 -2.81 -9.74 -3.54
CA GLY A 66 -2.94 -10.29 -2.19
C GLY A 66 -3.45 -9.27 -1.18
N VAL A 67 -2.91 -9.28 0.02
CA VAL A 67 -3.30 -8.37 1.11
C VAL A 67 -2.60 -7.02 0.93
N LEU A 68 -3.36 -5.98 0.61
CA LEU A 68 -2.87 -4.59 0.59
C LEU A 68 -2.88 -4.00 2.00
N SER A 69 -1.91 -3.14 2.31
CA SER A 69 -1.71 -2.57 3.65
C SER A 69 -1.54 -1.06 3.69
N ALA A 70 -0.98 -0.47 2.66
CA ALA A 70 -0.68 0.95 2.65
C ALA A 70 -0.83 1.54 1.25
N VAL A 71 -1.16 2.83 1.21
CA VAL A 71 -1.16 3.66 0.00
C VAL A 71 -0.56 5.02 0.33
N GLU A 72 0.21 5.57 -0.61
CA GLU A 72 0.82 6.89 -0.56
C GLU A 72 0.72 7.54 -1.94
N THR A 73 0.53 8.85 -1.99
CA THR A 73 0.38 9.60 -3.24
C THR A 73 1.55 10.56 -3.43
N GLY A 74 2.15 10.52 -4.62
CA GLY A 74 3.19 11.47 -5.00
C GLY A 74 2.60 12.75 -5.62
N PRO A 75 3.35 13.88 -5.56
CA PRO A 75 2.91 15.16 -6.14
C PRO A 75 2.81 15.12 -7.68
N ASP A 76 3.47 14.15 -8.31
CA ASP A 76 3.39 13.90 -9.75
C ASP A 76 2.14 13.08 -10.14
N GLY A 77 1.25 12.80 -9.18
CA GLY A 77 0.03 12.03 -9.37
C GLY A 77 0.20 10.52 -9.36
N LYS A 78 1.42 10.02 -9.20
CA LYS A 78 1.66 8.59 -9.02
C LYS A 78 1.16 8.11 -7.66
N VAL A 79 0.75 6.86 -7.60
CA VAL A 79 0.19 6.24 -6.40
C VAL A 79 1.00 5.00 -6.04
N TYR A 80 1.67 5.04 -4.90
CA TYR A 80 2.42 3.92 -4.36
C TYR A 80 1.51 3.09 -3.46
N PHE A 81 1.54 1.77 -3.60
CA PHE A 81 0.77 0.90 -2.72
C PHE A 81 1.54 -0.36 -2.34
N ALA A 82 1.34 -0.79 -1.11
CA ALA A 82 2.02 -1.94 -0.55
C ALA A 82 1.10 -3.16 -0.51
N VAL A 83 1.66 -4.29 -0.92
CA VAL A 83 1.10 -5.63 -0.74
C VAL A 83 1.90 -6.30 0.37
N SER A 84 1.27 -6.58 1.50
CA SER A 84 1.94 -7.20 2.65
C SER A 84 2.32 -8.66 2.38
N THR A 85 1.47 -9.36 1.64
CA THR A 85 1.67 -10.75 1.22
C THR A 85 0.87 -11.00 -0.05
N GLU A 86 1.39 -11.84 -0.93
CA GLU A 86 0.67 -12.30 -2.13
C GLU A 86 -0.52 -13.24 -1.80
N ALA A 87 -0.56 -13.77 -0.57
CA ALA A 87 -1.64 -14.64 -0.16
C ALA A 87 -2.97 -13.90 -0.10
N ALA A 88 -4.02 -14.50 -0.67
CA ALA A 88 -5.38 -13.99 -0.52
C ALA A 88 -5.89 -14.16 0.92
N ALA A 89 -6.69 -13.20 1.39
CA ALA A 89 -7.26 -13.19 2.75
C ALA A 89 -8.46 -14.15 2.92
N LYS A 90 -8.38 -15.36 2.36
CA LYS A 90 -9.48 -16.36 2.40
C LYS A 90 -9.98 -16.69 3.81
N ASN A 91 -9.08 -16.66 4.80
CA ASN A 91 -9.36 -16.90 6.21
C ASN A 91 -9.24 -15.61 7.05
N GLY A 92 -9.41 -14.46 6.41
CA GLY A 92 -9.26 -13.14 7.00
C GLY A 92 -7.86 -12.56 6.88
N LEU A 93 -7.79 -11.23 6.97
CA LEU A 93 -6.57 -10.43 6.84
C LEU A 93 -5.49 -10.86 7.84
N GLU A 94 -5.85 -10.99 9.11
CA GLU A 94 -4.94 -11.37 10.19
C GLU A 94 -4.27 -12.72 9.92
N SER A 95 -5.03 -13.71 9.45
CA SER A 95 -4.51 -15.04 9.14
C SER A 95 -3.48 -15.02 8.02
N ALA A 96 -3.73 -14.24 6.96
CA ALA A 96 -2.81 -14.11 5.83
C ALA A 96 -1.51 -13.42 6.27
N LEU A 97 -1.60 -12.29 6.98
CA LEU A 97 -0.45 -11.57 7.51
C LEU A 97 0.36 -12.41 8.50
N ARG A 98 -0.33 -13.09 9.41
CA ARG A 98 0.33 -13.96 10.38
C ARG A 98 1.12 -15.09 9.70
N THR A 99 0.57 -15.67 8.64
CA THR A 99 1.25 -16.71 7.87
C THR A 99 2.53 -16.16 7.24
N GLU A 100 2.48 -14.98 6.60
CA GLU A 100 3.64 -14.32 6.02
C GLU A 100 4.73 -14.06 7.06
N LEU A 101 4.35 -13.50 8.23
CA LEU A 101 5.30 -13.15 9.28
C LEU A 101 5.95 -14.38 9.93
N ILE A 102 5.20 -15.49 10.11
CA ILE A 102 5.73 -16.73 10.68
C ILE A 102 6.61 -17.47 9.66
N ALA A 103 6.16 -17.59 8.42
CA ALA A 103 6.89 -18.27 7.37
C ALA A 103 8.08 -17.44 6.86
N HIS A 104 8.03 -16.12 7.04
CA HIS A 104 9.06 -15.17 6.60
C HIS A 104 9.41 -15.34 5.12
N THR A 105 8.39 -15.48 4.28
CA THR A 105 8.55 -15.83 2.87
C THR A 105 9.02 -14.65 2.02
N GLY A 106 8.80 -13.41 2.49
CA GLY A 106 9.18 -12.20 1.76
C GLY A 106 8.39 -12.03 0.46
N THR A 107 7.10 -12.40 0.47
CA THR A 107 6.24 -12.23 -0.73
C THR A 107 5.67 -10.82 -0.85
N GLY A 108 5.86 -9.98 0.15
CA GLY A 108 5.41 -8.59 0.13
C GLY A 108 6.16 -7.76 -0.91
N CYS A 109 5.43 -6.83 -1.51
CA CYS A 109 5.92 -5.95 -2.58
C CYS A 109 5.37 -4.54 -2.42
N VAL A 110 6.04 -3.58 -3.05
CA VAL A 110 5.54 -2.22 -3.25
C VAL A 110 5.47 -1.95 -4.74
N TYR A 111 4.34 -1.44 -5.16
CA TYR A 111 4.07 -1.06 -6.55
C TYR A 111 3.81 0.44 -6.66
N VAL A 112 4.02 0.97 -7.85
CA VAL A 112 3.58 2.30 -8.25
C VAL A 112 2.60 2.18 -9.40
N TYR A 113 1.47 2.86 -9.27
CA TYR A 113 0.48 3.05 -10.32
C TYR A 113 0.62 4.45 -10.89
N ASP A 114 0.73 4.55 -12.21
CA ASP A 114 0.67 5.82 -12.95
C ASP A 114 -0.72 5.98 -13.55
N PRO A 115 -1.57 6.90 -13.03
CA PRO A 115 -2.92 7.10 -13.56
C PRO A 115 -2.94 7.63 -15.01
N SER A 116 -1.90 8.35 -15.42
CA SER A 116 -1.81 8.94 -16.77
C SER A 116 -1.51 7.88 -17.82
N ALA A 117 -0.58 6.98 -17.53
CA ALA A 117 -0.20 5.86 -18.39
C ALA A 117 -1.08 4.62 -18.18
N ARG A 118 -1.78 4.53 -17.04
CA ARG A 118 -2.52 3.35 -16.57
C ARG A 118 -1.64 2.11 -16.46
N THR A 119 -0.42 2.30 -15.99
CA THR A 119 0.56 1.23 -15.78
C THR A 119 0.80 0.99 -14.30
N VAL A 120 1.15 -0.25 -13.97
CA VAL A 120 1.61 -0.65 -12.64
C VAL A 120 3.00 -1.24 -12.79
N GLU A 121 3.93 -0.77 -11.95
CA GLU A 121 5.31 -1.24 -11.94
C GLU A 121 5.74 -1.56 -10.52
N GLN A 122 6.56 -2.61 -10.36
CA GLN A 122 7.12 -2.96 -9.05
C GLN A 122 8.27 -2.01 -8.73
N VAL A 123 8.22 -1.42 -7.54
CA VAL A 123 9.30 -0.60 -6.96
C VAL A 123 10.23 -1.48 -6.12
N LEU A 124 9.65 -2.23 -5.18
CA LEU A 124 10.38 -3.06 -4.21
C LEU A 124 9.67 -4.40 -4.02
N GLY A 125 10.41 -5.50 -4.09
CA GLY A 125 9.94 -6.84 -3.73
C GLY A 125 10.76 -7.43 -2.59
N GLY A 126 10.38 -8.61 -2.12
CA GLY A 126 11.11 -9.33 -1.08
C GLY A 126 10.87 -8.79 0.33
N VAL A 127 9.79 -8.07 0.56
CA VAL A 127 9.43 -7.48 1.86
C VAL A 127 8.63 -8.50 2.68
N ALA A 128 9.03 -8.77 3.90
CA ALA A 128 8.32 -9.71 4.78
C ALA A 128 7.21 -8.99 5.56
N GLY A 129 6.09 -8.75 4.92
CA GLY A 129 4.98 -8.01 5.51
C GLY A 129 5.16 -6.49 5.39
N ALA A 130 5.11 -5.97 4.18
CA ALA A 130 5.05 -4.52 3.95
C ALA A 130 3.81 -3.93 4.64
N ALA A 131 3.99 -2.88 5.45
CA ALA A 131 2.91 -2.38 6.31
C ALA A 131 2.65 -0.88 6.19
N GLY A 132 3.65 -0.07 5.92
CA GLY A 132 3.50 1.37 5.81
C GLY A 132 4.40 1.94 4.72
N LEU A 133 3.94 3.02 4.13
CA LEU A 133 4.66 3.80 3.12
C LEU A 133 4.72 5.26 3.54
N ALA A 134 5.80 5.93 3.18
CA ALA A 134 5.91 7.37 3.26
C ALA A 134 6.90 7.88 2.21
N LEU A 135 6.58 8.97 1.55
CA LEU A 135 7.54 9.71 0.73
C LEU A 135 8.33 10.70 1.59
N SER A 136 9.59 10.93 1.22
CA SER A 136 10.39 12.02 1.79
C SER A 136 9.80 13.37 1.38
N GLU A 137 10.18 14.44 2.10
CA GLU A 137 9.72 15.82 1.81
C GLU A 137 10.07 16.30 0.39
N ASP A 138 11.15 15.77 -0.19
CA ASP A 138 11.56 16.07 -1.57
C ASP A 138 11.05 15.07 -2.60
N ASP A 139 10.18 14.14 -2.19
CA ASP A 139 9.52 13.08 -3.00
C ASP A 139 10.48 12.11 -3.72
N ARG A 140 11.76 12.11 -3.37
CA ARG A 140 12.78 11.28 -4.02
C ARG A 140 12.99 9.93 -3.37
N THR A 141 12.64 9.82 -2.09
CA THR A 141 12.85 8.60 -1.31
C THR A 141 11.53 8.05 -0.84
N LEU A 142 11.28 6.79 -1.15
CA LEU A 142 10.16 6.04 -0.58
C LEU A 142 10.65 5.22 0.60
N TYR A 143 10.02 5.40 1.75
CA TYR A 143 10.24 4.60 2.96
C TYR A 143 9.18 3.50 3.04
N VAL A 144 9.63 2.28 3.32
CA VAL A 144 8.78 1.09 3.40
C VAL A 144 9.03 0.38 4.71
N SER A 145 8.01 0.25 5.55
CA SER A 145 8.14 -0.56 6.77
C SER A 145 7.99 -2.05 6.47
N ASP A 146 8.91 -2.84 7.02
CA ASP A 146 9.00 -4.30 6.89
C ASP A 146 8.83 -4.93 8.27
N LEU A 147 7.67 -5.52 8.52
CA LEU A 147 7.31 -6.06 9.82
C LEU A 147 8.18 -7.28 10.18
N GLY A 148 8.38 -8.19 9.25
CA GLY A 148 9.13 -9.42 9.49
C GLY A 148 10.62 -9.15 9.73
N ASN A 149 11.22 -8.24 8.97
CA ASN A 149 12.62 -7.84 9.14
C ASN A 149 12.80 -6.76 10.23
N ARG A 150 11.74 -6.19 10.77
CA ARG A 150 11.76 -5.15 11.82
C ARG A 150 12.65 -3.97 11.42
N CYS A 151 12.46 -3.49 10.21
CA CYS A 151 13.23 -2.39 9.65
C CYS A 151 12.36 -1.48 8.79
N ILE A 152 12.92 -0.35 8.43
CA ILE A 152 12.38 0.53 7.39
C ILE A 152 13.42 0.55 6.26
N TRP A 153 12.98 0.18 5.08
CA TRP A 153 13.77 0.31 3.86
C TRP A 153 13.64 1.73 3.31
N SER A 154 14.72 2.25 2.75
CA SER A 154 14.72 3.47 1.95
C SER A 154 15.13 3.13 0.52
N VAL A 155 14.31 3.50 -0.43
CA VAL A 155 14.54 3.27 -1.84
C VAL A 155 14.30 4.55 -2.63
N ASP A 156 14.98 4.69 -3.77
CA ASP A 156 14.67 5.76 -4.72
C ASP A 156 13.23 5.56 -5.24
N ALA A 157 12.41 6.60 -5.17
CA ALA A 157 10.99 6.53 -5.57
C ALA A 157 10.82 6.25 -7.08
N ASP A 158 11.81 6.62 -7.90
CA ASP A 158 11.82 6.34 -9.34
C ASP A 158 12.49 5.01 -9.70
N ALA A 159 13.09 4.30 -8.75
CA ALA A 159 13.65 2.98 -9.01
C ALA A 159 12.57 1.93 -9.24
N ARG A 160 12.94 0.88 -9.95
CA ARG A 160 12.06 -0.24 -10.28
C ARG A 160 12.76 -1.57 -10.03
N GLU A 161 11.96 -2.58 -9.75
CA GLU A 161 12.43 -3.97 -9.58
C GLU A 161 13.54 -4.14 -8.52
N LEU A 162 13.50 -3.31 -7.47
CA LEU A 162 14.41 -3.46 -6.33
C LEU A 162 14.00 -4.67 -5.48
N THR A 163 14.97 -5.21 -4.75
CA THR A 163 14.74 -6.28 -3.77
C THR A 163 15.20 -5.81 -2.39
N ALA A 164 14.39 -6.04 -1.36
CA ALA A 164 14.70 -5.73 0.02
C ALA A 164 16.06 -6.37 0.42
N GLY A 165 16.95 -5.57 1.01
CA GLY A 165 18.32 -5.98 1.32
C GLY A 165 19.27 -6.05 0.13
N GLY A 166 18.84 -5.69 -1.08
CA GLY A 166 19.68 -5.61 -2.27
C GLY A 166 20.58 -4.35 -2.28
N LYS A 167 21.45 -4.25 -3.30
CA LYS A 167 22.48 -3.19 -3.39
C LYS A 167 21.94 -1.77 -3.39
N ASN A 168 20.75 -1.55 -3.91
CA ASN A 168 20.13 -0.24 -4.07
C ASN A 168 18.97 -0.02 -3.09
N CYS A 169 18.89 -0.84 -2.05
CA CYS A 169 17.89 -0.76 -1.00
C CYS A 169 18.62 -0.55 0.33
N GLY A 170 18.50 0.64 0.91
CA GLY A 170 19.11 0.97 2.19
C GLY A 170 18.19 0.62 3.36
N SER A 171 18.73 0.09 4.46
CA SER A 171 18.00 0.03 5.72
C SER A 171 18.09 1.39 6.39
N PHE A 172 16.98 2.12 6.44
CA PHE A 172 16.90 3.42 7.13
C PHE A 172 16.92 3.24 8.66
N VAL A 173 16.17 2.26 9.16
CA VAL A 173 16.15 1.85 10.56
C VAL A 173 16.08 0.33 10.63
N SER A 174 16.84 -0.29 11.51
CA SER A 174 16.80 -1.74 11.74
C SER A 174 16.77 -2.07 13.23
N GLY A 175 16.36 -3.29 13.56
CA GLY A 175 16.31 -3.76 14.94
C GLY A 175 15.20 -3.11 15.78
N LEU A 176 14.09 -2.71 15.15
CA LEU A 176 12.92 -2.23 15.87
C LEU A 176 12.42 -3.33 16.82
N PRO A 177 11.95 -2.97 18.05
CA PRO A 177 11.40 -3.95 18.97
C PRO A 177 10.20 -4.65 18.33
N GLY A 178 10.21 -5.99 18.39
CA GLY A 178 9.04 -6.80 18.02
C GLY A 178 7.95 -6.66 19.10
N TYR A 179 6.70 -6.77 18.67
CA TYR A 179 5.55 -6.87 19.55
C TYR A 179 5.28 -8.32 19.89
#